data_8bddc6ef07598f6dda5ccdd1ffb2e865
#
_entry.id   8bddc6ef07598f6dda5ccdd1ffb2e865
#
_cell.length_a   1.000
_cell.length_b   1.000
_cell.length_c   1.000
_cell.angle_alpha   90.00
_cell.angle_beta   90.00
_cell.angle_gamma   90.00
#
_symmetry.space_group_name_H-M   'P 1'
#
loop_
_entity.id
_entity.type
_entity.pdbx_description
1 polymer ?
#
loop_
_entity_poly.entity_id
_entity_poly.type
_entity_poly.pdbx_seq_one_letter_code
_entity_poly.pdbx_strand_id
1 'polypeptide(L)'
;MLWEGGILAYITTSGVMDSPGNRPIREWLMNHADLVSAIRLPENLFIDAGTQVGTDLIVLQKNTRKSELAERELNFIETHLISGNIPINNSYSGLDHIIYTSLLVGKNMYGQPAMNFTHEGGIEAISKHLKKLLTQDAGNYLDRKLYE
;
A
#
# COMPACT_ATOMS: atom_id res chain seq x y z
N MET A 1 6.08 16.20 -13.39
CA MET A 1 7.01 15.09 -13.73
C MET A 1 8.12 15.02 -12.70
N LEU A 2 8.42 13.82 -12.19
CA LEU A 2 9.47 13.65 -11.20
C LEU A 2 10.85 13.55 -11.84
N TRP A 3 11.83 14.11 -11.15
CA TRP A 3 13.23 13.91 -11.47
C TRP A 3 13.64 12.50 -11.08
N GLU A 4 14.70 11.98 -11.67
CA GLU A 4 15.30 10.73 -11.24
C GLU A 4 15.65 10.85 -9.76
N GLY A 5 15.23 9.86 -8.96
CA GLY A 5 15.38 9.93 -7.50
C GLY A 5 14.29 10.71 -6.78
N GLY A 6 13.40 11.39 -7.50
CA GLY A 6 12.29 12.11 -6.90
C GLY A 6 11.30 11.17 -6.21
N ILE A 7 10.62 11.68 -5.19
CA ILE A 7 9.72 10.89 -4.35
C ILE A 7 8.27 11.24 -4.67
N LEU A 8 7.45 10.21 -4.86
CA LEU A 8 6.01 10.33 -5.02
C LEU A 8 5.33 9.59 -3.88
N ALA A 9 4.47 10.30 -3.14
CA ALA A 9 3.63 9.70 -2.11
C ALA A 9 2.18 10.02 -2.43
N TYR A 10 1.33 8.99 -2.43
CA TYR A 10 -0.09 9.19 -2.72
C TYR A 10 -0.95 8.15 -2.02
N ILE A 11 -2.23 8.50 -1.84
CA ILE A 11 -3.23 7.61 -1.28
C ILE A 11 -4.20 7.23 -2.39
N THR A 12 -4.46 5.94 -2.51
CA THR A 12 -5.38 5.41 -3.52
C THR A 12 -6.32 4.38 -2.91
N THR A 13 -7.39 4.05 -3.61
CA THR A 13 -8.28 2.98 -3.17
C THR A 13 -7.57 1.63 -3.23
N SER A 14 -8.00 0.70 -2.40
CA SER A 14 -7.38 -0.62 -2.27
C SER A 14 -7.39 -1.44 -3.56
N GLY A 15 -8.26 -1.13 -4.50
CA GLY A 15 -8.33 -1.83 -5.76
C GLY A 15 -7.05 -1.75 -6.60
N VAL A 16 -6.30 -0.66 -6.48
CA VAL A 16 -5.02 -0.54 -7.20
C VAL A 16 -4.05 -1.64 -6.78
N MET A 17 -3.98 -1.91 -5.47
CA MET A 17 -3.09 -2.95 -4.92
C MET A 17 -3.67 -4.35 -5.04
N ASP A 18 -4.96 -4.52 -4.79
CA ASP A 18 -5.57 -5.84 -4.61
C ASP A 18 -6.17 -6.44 -5.88
N SER A 19 -6.56 -5.62 -6.84
CA SER A 19 -7.21 -6.16 -8.03
C SER A 19 -6.23 -6.86 -8.96
N PRO A 20 -6.46 -8.13 -9.30
CA PRO A 20 -5.61 -8.82 -10.29
C PRO A 20 -5.60 -8.10 -11.65
N GLY A 21 -6.69 -7.42 -12.00
CA GLY A 21 -6.78 -6.67 -13.26
C GLY A 21 -5.85 -5.47 -13.33
N ASN A 22 -5.36 -4.99 -12.20
CA ASN A 22 -4.43 -3.85 -12.15
C ASN A 22 -2.96 -4.28 -12.09
N ARG A 23 -2.68 -5.56 -12.25
CA ARG A 23 -1.30 -6.08 -12.26
C ARG A 23 -0.40 -5.35 -13.27
N PRO A 24 -0.82 -5.09 -14.51
CA PRO A 24 0.05 -4.37 -15.45
C PRO A 24 0.47 -2.99 -14.97
N ILE A 25 -0.41 -2.28 -14.25
CA ILE A 25 -0.10 -0.97 -13.69
C ILE A 25 0.97 -1.11 -12.61
N ARG A 26 0.82 -2.08 -11.72
CA ARG A 26 1.79 -2.32 -10.65
C ARG A 26 3.15 -2.74 -11.22
N GLU A 27 3.14 -3.58 -12.25
CA GLU A 27 4.37 -3.99 -12.93
C GLU A 27 5.08 -2.80 -13.57
N TRP A 28 4.33 -1.93 -14.24
CA TRP A 28 4.89 -0.74 -14.84
C TRP A 28 5.54 0.15 -13.78
N LEU A 29 4.84 0.36 -12.66
CA LEU A 29 5.37 1.18 -11.57
C LEU A 29 6.69 0.62 -11.03
N MET A 30 6.77 -0.68 -10.82
CA MET A 30 7.99 -1.30 -10.28
C MET A 30 9.14 -1.33 -11.27
N ASN A 31 8.86 -1.21 -12.55
CA ASN A 31 9.92 -1.10 -13.56
C ASN A 31 10.44 0.33 -13.72
N HIS A 32 9.76 1.32 -13.15
CA HIS A 32 10.12 2.73 -13.29
C HIS A 32 10.41 3.42 -11.96
N ALA A 33 10.20 2.74 -10.84
CA ALA A 33 10.39 3.31 -9.52
C ALA A 33 10.77 2.22 -8.51
N ASP A 34 11.45 2.64 -7.45
CA ASP A 34 11.71 1.79 -6.31
C ASP A 34 10.56 1.90 -5.31
N LEU A 35 10.15 0.79 -4.73
CA LEU A 35 9.13 0.78 -3.70
C LEU A 35 9.75 1.17 -2.36
N VAL A 36 9.39 2.34 -1.85
CA VAL A 36 9.81 2.77 -0.52
C VAL A 36 8.85 2.21 0.53
N SER A 37 7.55 2.42 0.35
CA SER A 37 6.56 1.96 1.33
C SER A 37 5.21 1.72 0.67
N ALA A 38 4.47 0.72 1.18
CA ALA A 38 3.07 0.50 0.84
C ALA A 38 2.37 0.09 2.12
N ILE A 39 1.42 0.91 2.58
CA ILE A 39 0.76 0.74 3.87
C ILE A 39 -0.74 0.78 3.66
N ARG A 40 -1.45 -0.25 4.12
CA ARG A 40 -2.91 -0.26 4.11
C ARG A 40 -3.44 0.54 5.29
N LEU A 41 -4.30 1.50 4.99
CA LEU A 41 -4.93 2.35 6.00
C LEU A 41 -6.28 1.74 6.41
N PRO A 42 -6.74 1.98 7.64
CA PRO A 42 -8.04 1.47 8.07
C PRO A 42 -9.18 2.17 7.32
N GLU A 43 -10.25 1.42 7.04
CA GLU A 43 -11.37 1.93 6.25
C GLU A 43 -12.13 3.07 6.93
N ASN A 44 -12.10 3.11 8.26
CA ASN A 44 -12.80 4.16 9.01
C ASN A 44 -11.97 5.44 9.18
N LEU A 45 -10.79 5.53 8.57
CA LEU A 45 -9.95 6.73 8.68
C LEU A 45 -10.65 7.99 8.16
N PHE A 46 -11.42 7.85 7.08
CA PHE A 46 -12.11 8.97 6.44
C PHE A 46 -13.61 9.01 6.75
N ILE A 47 -14.05 8.36 7.82
CA ILE A 47 -15.47 8.25 8.13
C ILE A 47 -16.10 9.62 8.41
N ASP A 48 -15.35 10.55 9.00
CA ASP A 48 -15.82 11.91 9.27
C ASP A 48 -16.02 12.71 7.98
N ALA A 49 -15.39 12.30 6.89
CA ALA A 49 -15.58 12.88 5.57
C ALA A 49 -16.71 12.19 4.79
N GLY A 50 -17.46 11.29 5.44
CA GLY A 50 -18.58 10.58 4.82
C GLY A 50 -18.18 9.37 3.98
N THR A 51 -16.93 8.92 4.09
CA THR A 51 -16.41 7.83 3.27
C THR A 51 -15.83 6.72 4.14
N GLN A 52 -16.24 5.47 3.87
CA GLN A 52 -15.66 4.30 4.52
C GLN A 52 -15.14 3.35 3.42
N VAL A 53 -13.90 3.55 3.01
CA VAL A 53 -13.27 2.76 1.94
C VAL A 53 -11.88 2.33 2.35
N GLY A 54 -11.46 1.18 1.86
CA GLY A 54 -10.08 0.72 2.00
C GLY A 54 -9.16 1.56 1.13
N THR A 55 -8.11 2.08 1.71
CA THR A 55 -7.12 2.90 1.01
C THR A 55 -5.71 2.43 1.32
N ASP A 56 -4.80 2.74 0.42
CA ASP A 56 -3.37 2.45 0.57
C ASP A 56 -2.56 3.72 0.39
N LEU A 57 -1.58 3.90 1.27
CA LEU A 57 -0.54 4.91 1.08
C LEU A 57 0.63 4.24 0.40
N ILE A 58 1.02 4.77 -0.75
CA ILE A 58 2.12 4.23 -1.54
C ILE A 58 3.18 5.30 -1.69
N VAL A 59 4.43 4.97 -1.39
CA VAL A 59 5.57 5.86 -1.53
C VAL A 59 6.56 5.23 -2.49
N LEU A 60 6.87 5.93 -3.56
CA LEU A 60 7.77 5.49 -4.62
C LEU A 60 8.90 6.48 -4.80
N GLN A 61 10.06 5.99 -5.21
CA GLN A 61 11.18 6.82 -5.62
C GLN A 61 11.46 6.53 -7.10
N LYS A 62 11.45 7.56 -7.93
CA LYS A 62 11.67 7.36 -9.37
C LYS A 62 13.06 6.79 -9.62
N ASN A 63 13.11 5.68 -10.32
CA ASN A 63 14.36 5.01 -10.71
C ASN A 63 14.12 4.27 -12.02
N THR A 64 14.42 4.92 -13.13
CA THR A 64 14.25 4.34 -14.46
C THR A 64 15.43 3.53 -14.92
N ARG A 65 16.49 3.47 -14.12
CA ARG A 65 17.75 2.78 -14.47
C ARG A 65 17.90 1.42 -13.78
N LYS A 66 16.87 0.98 -13.07
CA LYS A 66 16.94 -0.29 -12.37
C LYS A 66 16.97 -1.45 -13.38
N SER A 67 17.81 -2.45 -13.09
CA SER A 67 17.98 -3.61 -13.95
C SER A 67 17.25 -4.85 -13.45
N GLU A 68 16.82 -4.85 -12.19
CA GLU A 68 16.12 -5.99 -11.58
C GLU A 68 15.16 -5.50 -10.50
N LEU A 69 14.24 -6.36 -10.12
CA LEU A 69 13.26 -6.08 -9.07
C LEU A 69 13.63 -6.84 -7.81
N ALA A 70 13.50 -6.16 -6.65
CA ALA A 70 13.65 -6.81 -5.35
C ALA A 70 12.44 -7.70 -5.07
N GLU A 71 12.60 -8.65 -4.16
CA GLU A 71 11.50 -9.56 -3.79
C GLU A 71 10.27 -8.80 -3.30
N ARG A 72 10.44 -7.76 -2.49
CA ARG A 72 9.33 -6.95 -2.02
C ARG A 72 8.62 -6.20 -3.15
N GLU A 73 9.31 -5.88 -4.22
CA GLU A 73 8.72 -5.26 -5.42
C GLU A 73 7.95 -6.28 -6.25
N LEU A 74 8.43 -7.51 -6.33
CA LEU A 74 7.66 -8.60 -6.94
C LEU A 74 6.38 -8.87 -6.14
N ASN A 75 6.44 -8.81 -4.83
CA ASN A 75 5.26 -8.94 -3.97
C ASN A 75 4.26 -7.80 -4.19
N PHE A 76 4.74 -6.60 -4.47
CA PHE A 76 3.86 -5.47 -4.80
C PHE A 76 3.08 -5.72 -6.09
N ILE A 77 3.67 -6.39 -7.05
CA ILE A 77 3.05 -6.67 -8.35
C ILE A 77 1.97 -7.75 -8.23
N GLU A 78 2.21 -8.78 -7.43
CA GLU A 78 1.39 -9.97 -7.36
C GLU A 78 0.35 -9.93 -6.24
N THR A 79 -0.74 -10.67 -6.46
CA THR A 79 -1.82 -10.83 -5.47
C THR A 79 -2.07 -12.32 -5.23
N HIS A 80 -2.77 -12.62 -4.14
CA HIS A 80 -3.23 -13.97 -3.85
C HIS A 80 -4.64 -13.93 -3.28
N LEU A 81 -5.30 -15.07 -3.25
CA LEU A 81 -6.67 -15.16 -2.74
C LEU A 81 -6.65 -15.66 -1.28
N ILE A 82 -7.44 -14.99 -0.45
CA ILE A 82 -7.63 -15.36 0.97
C ILE A 82 -9.12 -15.56 1.24
N SER A 83 -9.44 -16.33 2.29
CA SER A 83 -10.81 -16.52 2.78
C SER A 83 -11.83 -16.76 1.67
N GLY A 84 -11.55 -17.75 0.82
CA GLY A 84 -12.34 -18.02 -0.37
C GLY A 84 -11.76 -17.29 -1.58
N ASN A 85 -12.43 -16.28 -2.10
CA ASN A 85 -12.02 -15.63 -3.34
C ASN A 85 -11.72 -14.14 -3.17
N ILE A 86 -11.17 -13.76 -2.01
CA ILE A 86 -10.83 -12.36 -1.75
C ILE A 86 -9.38 -12.11 -2.16
N PRO A 87 -9.14 -11.29 -3.22
CA PRO A 87 -7.77 -10.96 -3.60
C PRO A 87 -7.16 -9.94 -2.65
N ILE A 88 -5.89 -10.15 -2.31
CA ILE A 88 -5.11 -9.20 -1.53
C ILE A 88 -3.69 -9.15 -2.10
N ASN A 89 -3.09 -7.98 -2.05
CA ASN A 89 -1.73 -7.81 -2.54
C ASN A 89 -0.74 -8.57 -1.65
N ASN A 90 0.26 -9.18 -2.27
CA ASN A 90 1.27 -9.96 -1.55
C ASN A 90 2.09 -9.10 -0.57
N SER A 91 2.15 -7.78 -0.78
CA SER A 91 2.79 -6.87 0.17
C SER A 91 2.17 -6.91 1.57
N TYR A 92 0.91 -7.34 1.67
CA TYR A 92 0.18 -7.38 2.93
C TYR A 92 0.09 -8.77 3.55
N SER A 93 0.81 -9.74 3.02
CA SER A 93 0.75 -11.13 3.51
C SER A 93 1.11 -11.26 4.99
N GLY A 94 2.07 -10.47 5.47
CA GLY A 94 2.52 -10.51 6.86
C GLY A 94 1.70 -9.66 7.82
N LEU A 95 0.75 -8.88 7.33
CA LEU A 95 -0.13 -7.98 8.08
C LEU A 95 0.59 -6.83 8.81
N ASP A 96 1.90 -6.79 8.78
CA ASP A 96 2.68 -5.77 9.50
C ASP A 96 2.62 -4.38 8.87
N HIS A 97 2.24 -4.29 7.59
CA HIS A 97 2.04 -3.02 6.88
C HIS A 97 0.56 -2.66 6.72
N ILE A 98 -0.29 -3.23 7.56
CA ILE A 98 -1.70 -2.87 7.64
C ILE A 98 -1.96 -2.24 9.00
N ILE A 99 -2.53 -1.03 9.01
CA ILE A 99 -2.86 -0.33 10.24
C ILE A 99 -4.31 -0.68 10.62
N TYR A 100 -4.49 -1.50 11.65
CA TYR A 100 -5.82 -1.94 12.04
C TYR A 100 -5.83 -2.42 13.49
N THR A 101 -7.03 -2.44 14.09
CA THR A 101 -7.28 -3.13 15.37
C THR A 101 -8.32 -4.24 15.20
N SER A 102 -9.14 -4.17 14.16
CA SER A 102 -10.19 -5.16 13.89
C SER A 102 -10.20 -5.52 12.42
N LEU A 103 -10.47 -6.79 12.15
CA LEU A 103 -10.53 -7.35 10.82
C LEU A 103 -11.82 -8.14 10.66
N LEU A 104 -12.62 -7.80 9.64
CA LEU A 104 -13.85 -8.49 9.32
C LEU A 104 -13.87 -8.87 7.85
N VAL A 105 -14.40 -10.05 7.55
CA VAL A 105 -14.71 -10.42 6.17
C VAL A 105 -16.08 -9.85 5.83
N GLY A 106 -16.13 -9.03 4.80
CA GLY A 106 -17.35 -8.35 4.38
C GLY A 106 -17.34 -8.08 2.89
N LYS A 107 -17.85 -6.90 2.52
CA LYS A 107 -17.92 -6.48 1.12
C LYS A 107 -17.30 -5.10 0.95
N ASN A 108 -16.72 -4.85 -0.24
CA ASN A 108 -16.22 -3.53 -0.59
C ASN A 108 -17.39 -2.64 -1.08
N MET A 109 -17.07 -1.41 -1.49
CA MET A 109 -18.05 -0.45 -1.97
C MET A 109 -18.79 -0.92 -3.24
N TYR A 110 -18.26 -1.91 -3.93
CA TYR A 110 -18.86 -2.48 -5.14
C TYR A 110 -19.62 -3.78 -4.88
N GLY A 111 -19.80 -4.14 -3.60
CA GLY A 111 -20.53 -5.35 -3.22
C GLY A 111 -19.76 -6.66 -3.38
N GLN A 112 -18.47 -6.59 -3.67
CA GLN A 112 -17.64 -7.78 -3.82
C GLN A 112 -17.00 -8.19 -2.48
N PRO A 113 -16.73 -9.51 -2.27
CA PRO A 113 -16.08 -9.95 -1.04
C PRO A 113 -14.77 -9.21 -0.80
N ALA A 114 -14.55 -8.77 0.44
CA ALA A 114 -13.36 -8.02 0.82
C ALA A 114 -13.04 -8.22 2.30
N MET A 115 -11.77 -8.04 2.64
CA MET A 115 -11.31 -7.95 4.02
C MET A 115 -11.40 -6.50 4.46
N ASN A 116 -12.16 -6.24 5.52
CA ASN A 116 -12.37 -4.89 6.02
C ASN A 116 -11.52 -4.68 7.27
N PHE A 117 -10.57 -3.77 7.18
CA PHE A 117 -9.69 -3.41 8.29
C PHE A 117 -10.15 -2.10 8.91
N THR A 118 -10.35 -2.08 10.22
CA THR A 118 -10.76 -0.88 10.95
C THR A 118 -9.83 -0.64 12.13
N HIS A 119 -9.82 0.59 12.65
CA HIS A 119 -9.00 0.95 13.79
C HIS A 119 -9.83 1.75 14.79
N GLU A 120 -9.81 1.34 16.05
CA GLU A 120 -10.59 1.97 17.11
C GLU A 120 -9.82 3.04 17.89
N GLY A 121 -8.51 3.14 17.69
CA GLY A 121 -7.64 4.04 18.43
C GLY A 121 -7.68 5.49 18.00
N GLY A 122 -8.43 5.81 16.96
CA GLY A 122 -8.55 7.17 16.47
C GLY A 122 -7.32 7.64 15.71
N ILE A 123 -7.37 8.90 15.27
CA ILE A 123 -6.37 9.44 14.36
C ILE A 123 -4.97 9.53 14.99
N GLU A 124 -4.88 9.75 16.30
CA GLU A 124 -3.58 9.82 16.96
C GLU A 124 -2.83 8.48 16.92
N ALA A 125 -3.54 7.39 17.25
CA ALA A 125 -2.93 6.05 17.24
C ALA A 125 -2.59 5.61 15.82
N ILE A 126 -3.46 5.91 14.85
CA ILE A 126 -3.23 5.62 13.44
C ILE A 126 -2.01 6.38 12.94
N SER A 127 -1.91 7.67 13.23
CA SER A 127 -0.79 8.53 12.82
C SER A 127 0.53 8.06 13.41
N LYS A 128 0.52 7.65 14.66
CA LYS A 128 1.72 7.15 15.34
C LYS A 128 2.23 5.87 14.69
N HIS A 129 1.34 4.95 14.39
CA HIS A 129 1.72 3.69 13.73
C HIS A 129 2.20 3.95 12.30
N LEU A 130 1.49 4.82 11.58
CA LEU A 130 1.88 5.21 10.22
C LEU A 130 3.27 5.84 10.18
N LYS A 131 3.54 6.77 11.09
CA LYS A 131 4.84 7.43 11.18
C LYS A 131 5.95 6.42 11.44
N LYS A 132 5.71 5.45 12.32
CA LYS A 132 6.69 4.40 12.62
C LYS A 132 7.02 3.58 11.38
N LEU A 133 6.00 3.12 10.65
CA LEU A 133 6.20 2.34 9.44
C LEU A 133 6.91 3.13 8.35
N LEU A 134 6.51 4.39 8.13
CA LEU A 134 7.14 5.24 7.12
C LEU A 134 8.60 5.52 7.45
N THR A 135 8.91 5.78 8.71
CA THR A 135 10.28 6.05 9.15
C THR A 135 11.17 4.81 8.92
N GLN A 136 10.68 3.64 9.28
CA GLN A 136 11.40 2.39 9.06
C GLN A 136 11.62 2.12 7.58
N ASP A 137 10.58 2.25 6.76
CA ASP A 137 10.67 1.97 5.33
C ASP A 137 11.57 2.98 4.62
N ALA A 138 11.48 4.26 4.95
CA ALA A 138 12.35 5.28 4.38
C ALA A 138 13.82 5.00 4.73
N GLY A 139 14.08 4.61 5.97
CA GLY A 139 15.45 4.29 6.40
C GLY A 139 16.02 3.07 5.69
N ASN A 140 15.18 2.10 5.35
CA ASN A 140 15.62 0.85 4.74
C ASN A 140 15.63 0.90 3.21
N TYR A 141 14.75 1.67 2.58
CA TYR A 141 14.47 1.53 1.15
C TYR A 141 14.58 2.81 0.34
N LEU A 142 14.70 3.97 0.98
CA LEU A 142 14.91 5.22 0.26
C LEU A 142 16.39 5.37 -0.06
N ASP A 143 16.71 5.59 -1.33
CA ASP A 143 18.09 5.86 -1.75
C ASP A 143 18.34 7.36 -1.68
N ARG A 144 19.01 7.79 -0.63
CA ARG A 144 19.31 9.21 -0.40
C ARG A 144 20.23 9.79 -1.46
N LYS A 145 21.16 8.98 -1.95
CA LYS A 145 22.09 9.43 -2.99
C LYS A 145 21.36 9.68 -4.30
N LEU A 146 20.39 8.83 -4.61
CA LEU A 146 19.59 9.00 -5.81
C LEU A 146 18.71 10.24 -5.72
N TYR A 147 18.21 10.54 -4.52
CA TYR A 147 17.37 11.73 -4.25
C TYR A 147 18.18 13.01 -4.41
N GLU A 148 19.41 13.00 -3.93
CA GLU A 148 20.32 14.14 -4.04
C GLU A 148 20.89 14.24 -5.46
#